data_8bd95343e09e80dd4588c888217c0c0d
#
_entry.id   8bd95343e09e80dd4588c888217c0c0d
#
_cell.length_a   1.000
_cell.length_b   1.000
_cell.length_c   1.000
_cell.angle_alpha   90.00
_cell.angle_beta   90.00
_cell.angle_gamma   90.00
#
_symmetry.space_group_name_H-M   'P 1'
#
loop_
_entity.id
_entity.type
_entity.pdbx_description
1 polymer ?
#
loop_
_entity_poly.entity_id
_entity_poly.type
_entity_poly.pdbx_seq_one_letter_code
_entity_poly.pdbx_strand_id
1 'polypeptide(L)'
;RLLTAMRAFNGTYDPTKLAEIRKFGGSEVYARLIAMKCRGASSLLRDVYLSPERSWGLQPPADPDVPEEIVNSVNQFVQAEIGKVQSAGAPVGVDMIRDRVAQLMEGAREAAKKKANKQAQIAEDKIEELLDQGGFYKALAEFLVDIPIFPFACIKGPVVKIVPTVSWTNGAAAVEQKP
;
A
#
# COMPACT_ATOMS: atom_id res chain seq x y z
N ARG A 1 21.58 0.61 -26.15
CA ARG A 1 20.91 1.69 -25.40
C ARG A 1 21.29 1.70 -23.91
N LEU A 2 21.26 0.55 -23.18
CA LEU A 2 21.68 0.48 -21.76
C LEU A 2 23.14 0.89 -21.56
N LEU A 3 24.07 0.33 -22.35
CA LEU A 3 25.47 0.70 -22.28
C LEU A 3 25.71 2.18 -22.58
N THR A 4 24.95 2.75 -23.51
CA THR A 4 25.03 4.18 -23.84
C THR A 4 24.57 5.03 -22.66
N ALA A 5 23.48 4.66 -21.98
CA ALA A 5 22.99 5.34 -20.78
C ALA A 5 24.01 5.26 -19.64
N MET A 6 24.57 4.08 -19.37
CA MET A 6 25.62 3.90 -18.36
C MET A 6 26.89 4.74 -18.67
N ARG A 7 27.34 4.75 -19.90
CA ARG A 7 28.49 5.57 -20.29
C ARG A 7 28.22 7.05 -20.09
N ALA A 8 27.05 7.53 -20.52
CA ALA A 8 26.65 8.92 -20.34
C ALA A 8 26.54 9.31 -18.87
N PHE A 9 26.01 8.43 -18.02
CA PHE A 9 25.95 8.63 -16.58
C PHE A 9 27.33 8.65 -15.92
N ASN A 10 28.20 7.71 -16.31
CA ASN A 10 29.56 7.61 -15.79
C ASN A 10 30.52 8.67 -16.33
N GLY A 11 30.11 9.44 -17.34
CA GLY A 11 30.95 10.44 -17.98
C GLY A 11 32.04 9.82 -18.84
N THR A 12 31.71 8.78 -19.60
CA THR A 12 32.63 8.12 -20.52
C THR A 12 32.12 8.22 -21.95
N TYR A 13 33.00 8.59 -22.88
CA TYR A 13 32.68 8.60 -24.27
C TYR A 13 32.49 7.20 -24.86
N ASP A 14 31.69 7.07 -25.88
CA ASP A 14 31.64 5.86 -26.67
C ASP A 14 33.03 5.61 -27.31
N PRO A 15 33.51 4.36 -27.37
CA PRO A 15 34.82 4.04 -27.94
C PRO A 15 35.07 4.63 -29.31
N THR A 16 34.07 4.66 -30.18
CA THR A 16 34.14 5.25 -31.53
C THR A 16 34.41 6.76 -31.46
N LYS A 17 33.64 7.48 -30.64
CA LYS A 17 33.84 8.91 -30.41
C LYS A 17 35.17 9.24 -29.76
N LEU A 18 35.59 8.42 -28.83
CA LEU A 18 36.87 8.59 -28.13
C LEU A 18 38.03 8.45 -29.12
N ALA A 19 37.97 7.48 -30.03
CA ALA A 19 38.97 7.31 -31.09
C ALA A 19 39.01 8.50 -32.06
N GLU A 20 37.86 9.08 -32.41
CA GLU A 20 37.78 10.28 -33.23
C GLU A 20 38.38 11.50 -32.52
N ILE A 21 38.06 11.71 -31.23
CA ILE A 21 38.60 12.81 -30.42
C ILE A 21 40.12 12.73 -30.36
N ARG A 22 40.65 11.53 -30.12
CA ARG A 22 42.12 11.30 -30.09
C ARG A 22 42.77 11.56 -31.42
N LYS A 23 42.12 11.18 -32.54
CA LYS A 23 42.62 11.45 -33.87
C LYS A 23 42.79 12.93 -34.20
N PHE A 24 41.92 13.78 -33.64
CA PHE A 24 41.97 15.22 -33.80
C PHE A 24 42.71 15.95 -32.69
N GLY A 25 43.29 15.23 -31.73
CA GLY A 25 44.00 15.86 -30.59
C GLY A 25 43.09 16.65 -29.64
N GLY A 26 41.79 16.29 -29.61
CA GLY A 26 40.79 16.95 -28.76
C GLY A 26 40.86 16.52 -27.29
N SER A 27 40.20 17.28 -26.42
CA SER A 27 40.10 17.00 -24.98
C SER A 27 39.19 15.79 -24.69
N GLU A 28 39.67 14.85 -23.89
CA GLU A 28 38.90 13.70 -23.43
C GLU A 28 38.04 14.00 -22.21
N VAL A 29 37.99 15.25 -21.75
CA VAL A 29 37.19 15.66 -20.58
C VAL A 29 35.72 15.55 -20.87
N TYR A 30 34.99 14.76 -20.08
CA TYR A 30 33.53 14.59 -20.18
C TYR A 30 32.83 15.32 -19.04
N ALA A 31 31.97 16.28 -19.37
CA ALA A 31 31.17 16.97 -18.37
C ALA A 31 30.00 16.07 -17.91
N ARG A 32 30.00 15.63 -16.65
CA ARG A 32 28.98 14.71 -16.06
C ARG A 32 27.64 15.36 -15.79
N LEU A 33 27.12 16.16 -16.74
CA LEU A 33 25.84 16.85 -16.61
C LEU A 33 24.65 15.90 -16.46
N ILE A 34 24.71 14.78 -17.16
CA ILE A 34 23.65 13.75 -17.08
C ILE A 34 23.60 13.14 -15.68
N ALA A 35 24.75 12.79 -15.09
CA ALA A 35 24.79 12.26 -13.73
C ALA A 35 24.22 13.24 -12.70
N MET A 36 24.52 14.53 -12.84
CA MET A 36 23.96 15.57 -11.97
C MET A 36 22.45 15.67 -12.10
N LYS A 37 21.92 15.70 -13.33
CA LYS A 37 20.47 15.74 -13.59
C LYS A 37 19.75 14.47 -13.08
N CYS A 38 20.31 13.28 -13.32
CA CYS A 38 19.75 12.02 -12.83
C CYS A 38 19.71 11.98 -11.29
N ARG A 39 20.75 12.42 -10.61
CA ARG A 39 20.76 12.50 -9.15
C ARG A 39 19.71 13.46 -8.61
N GLY A 40 19.57 14.64 -9.22
CA GLY A 40 18.52 15.61 -8.85
C GLY A 40 17.12 15.02 -9.07
N ALA A 41 16.88 14.37 -10.21
CA ALA A 41 15.61 13.71 -10.49
C ALA A 41 15.32 12.57 -9.50
N SER A 42 16.32 11.71 -9.20
CA SER A 42 16.19 10.65 -8.19
C SER A 42 15.86 11.21 -6.81
N SER A 43 16.47 12.33 -6.40
CA SER A 43 16.18 12.99 -5.12
C SER A 43 14.72 13.43 -5.06
N LEU A 44 14.24 14.11 -6.08
CA LEU A 44 12.84 14.56 -6.15
C LEU A 44 11.86 13.39 -6.14
N LEU A 45 12.16 12.31 -6.87
CA LEU A 45 11.32 11.12 -6.86
C LEU A 45 11.29 10.46 -5.48
N ARG A 46 12.43 10.39 -4.79
CA ARG A 46 12.51 9.86 -3.44
C ARG A 46 11.72 10.70 -2.44
N ASP A 47 11.78 12.01 -2.52
CA ASP A 47 11.02 12.91 -1.65
C ASP A 47 9.51 12.70 -1.81
N VAL A 48 9.04 12.38 -3.02
CA VAL A 48 7.62 12.13 -3.30
C VAL A 48 7.18 10.72 -2.87
N TYR A 49 7.96 9.68 -3.22
CA TYR A 49 7.53 8.28 -3.06
C TYR A 49 8.00 7.62 -1.77
N LEU A 50 9.05 8.13 -1.13
CA LEU A 50 9.56 7.66 0.16
C LEU A 50 9.27 8.67 1.29
N SER A 51 8.25 9.51 1.12
CA SER A 51 7.73 10.37 2.17
C SER A 51 7.32 9.53 3.40
N PRO A 52 7.52 10.03 4.64
CA PRO A 52 7.04 9.35 5.84
C PRO A 52 5.51 9.20 5.89
N GLU A 53 4.77 9.99 5.12
CA GLU A 53 3.34 9.81 4.96
C GLU A 53 3.06 8.70 3.94
N ARG A 54 2.14 7.79 4.28
CA ARG A 54 1.71 6.74 3.37
C ARG A 54 1.16 7.34 2.09
N SER A 55 1.72 6.94 0.95
CA SER A 55 1.24 7.37 -0.37
C SER A 55 0.04 6.56 -0.87
N TRP A 56 -0.43 5.58 -0.09
CA TRP A 56 -1.53 4.68 -0.41
C TRP A 56 -2.44 4.45 0.79
N GLY A 57 -3.68 4.04 0.55
CA GLY A 57 -4.65 3.71 1.58
C GLY A 57 -5.70 2.75 1.05
N LEU A 58 -6.36 2.01 1.95
CA LEU A 58 -7.47 1.14 1.64
C LEU A 58 -8.78 1.89 1.85
N GLN A 59 -9.58 2.01 0.79
CA GLN A 59 -10.92 2.54 0.91
C GLN A 59 -11.89 1.38 1.21
N PRO A 60 -12.57 1.40 2.36
CA PRO A 60 -13.61 0.42 2.66
C PRO A 60 -14.77 0.56 1.67
N PRO A 61 -15.59 -0.48 1.48
CA PRO A 61 -16.77 -0.39 0.63
C PRO A 61 -17.69 0.74 1.10
N ALA A 62 -18.26 1.48 0.15
CA ALA A 62 -19.12 2.62 0.43
C ALA A 62 -20.40 2.20 1.20
N ASP A 63 -20.89 1.00 0.93
CA ASP A 63 -22.04 0.40 1.58
C ASP A 63 -21.67 -1.02 2.04
N PRO A 64 -21.09 -1.15 3.27
CA PRO A 64 -20.76 -2.44 3.80
C PRO A 64 -22.01 -3.23 4.16
N ASP A 65 -22.00 -4.52 3.87
CA ASP A 65 -23.11 -5.41 4.23
C ASP A 65 -23.36 -5.38 5.74
N VAL A 66 -24.62 -5.16 6.10
CA VAL A 66 -25.03 -5.21 7.51
C VAL A 66 -25.02 -6.70 7.93
N PRO A 67 -24.33 -7.05 9.02
CA PRO A 67 -24.28 -8.44 9.49
C PRO A 67 -25.69 -9.03 9.67
N GLU A 68 -25.90 -10.26 9.22
CA GLU A 68 -27.19 -10.96 9.33
C GLU A 68 -27.73 -11.00 10.78
N GLU A 69 -26.85 -11.06 11.76
CA GLU A 69 -27.21 -11.01 13.18
C GLU A 69 -27.96 -9.71 13.56
N ILE A 70 -27.54 -8.58 12.99
CA ILE A 70 -28.18 -7.28 13.23
C ILE A 70 -29.53 -7.22 12.49
N VAL A 71 -29.58 -7.70 11.25
CA VAL A 71 -30.82 -7.79 10.47
C VAL A 71 -31.84 -8.68 11.21
N ASN A 72 -31.41 -9.82 11.72
CA ASN A 72 -32.25 -10.74 12.48
C ASN A 72 -32.73 -10.10 13.80
N SER A 73 -31.88 -9.36 14.48
CA SER A 73 -32.24 -8.64 15.72
C SER A 73 -33.30 -7.55 15.45
N VAL A 74 -33.14 -6.81 14.35
CA VAL A 74 -34.14 -5.81 13.92
C VAL A 74 -35.46 -6.49 13.57
N ASN A 75 -35.45 -7.60 12.85
CA ASN A 75 -36.64 -8.36 12.49
C ASN A 75 -37.35 -8.92 13.73
N GLN A 76 -36.61 -9.45 14.70
CA GLN A 76 -37.18 -9.91 15.98
C GLN A 76 -37.81 -8.76 16.76
N PHE A 77 -37.16 -7.59 16.80
CA PHE A 77 -37.72 -6.40 17.43
C PHE A 77 -39.05 -5.98 16.77
N VAL A 78 -39.08 -5.95 15.41
CA VAL A 78 -40.30 -5.63 14.65
C VAL A 78 -41.43 -6.61 14.97
N GLN A 79 -41.14 -7.91 14.98
CA GLN A 79 -42.14 -8.92 15.31
C GLN A 79 -42.65 -8.80 16.74
N ALA A 80 -41.78 -8.50 17.74
CA ALA A 80 -42.16 -8.29 19.10
C ALA A 80 -43.05 -7.05 19.27
N GLU A 81 -42.77 -5.96 18.58
CA GLU A 81 -43.59 -4.76 18.61
C GLU A 81 -44.98 -4.97 17.95
N ILE A 82 -45.01 -5.65 16.81
CA ILE A 82 -46.28 -6.05 16.15
C ILE A 82 -47.12 -6.92 17.08
N GLY A 83 -46.50 -7.88 17.77
CA GLY A 83 -47.22 -8.74 18.75
C GLY A 83 -47.79 -7.96 19.92
N LYS A 84 -47.07 -6.95 20.44
CA LYS A 84 -47.57 -6.07 21.51
C LYS A 84 -48.77 -5.21 21.06
N VAL A 85 -48.70 -4.71 19.81
CA VAL A 85 -49.76 -3.92 19.20
C VAL A 85 -51.04 -4.74 19.04
N GLN A 86 -50.90 -5.99 18.56
CA GLN A 86 -52.04 -6.90 18.37
C GLN A 86 -52.70 -7.27 19.72
N SER A 87 -51.90 -7.39 20.81
CA SER A 87 -52.43 -7.73 22.11
C SER A 87 -53.05 -6.54 22.90
N ALA A 88 -52.63 -5.31 22.57
CA ALA A 88 -53.10 -4.10 23.27
C ALA A 88 -54.35 -3.44 22.65
N GLY A 89 -54.80 -3.88 21.49
CA GLY A 89 -56.00 -3.36 20.81
C GLY A 89 -55.96 -1.86 20.43
N ALA A 90 -54.79 -1.23 20.53
CA ALA A 90 -54.61 0.17 20.20
C ALA A 90 -54.10 0.33 18.77
N PRO A 91 -54.58 1.31 17.98
CA PRO A 91 -54.05 1.62 16.69
C PRO A 91 -52.68 2.27 16.86
N VAL A 92 -51.63 1.46 16.94
CA VAL A 92 -50.27 1.99 16.87
C VAL A 92 -50.04 2.33 15.38
N GLY A 93 -49.71 3.58 15.14
CA GLY A 93 -49.46 4.04 13.78
C GLY A 93 -48.32 3.23 13.14
N VAL A 94 -48.64 2.56 12.06
CA VAL A 94 -47.65 1.80 11.26
C VAL A 94 -46.42 2.67 10.93
N ASP A 95 -46.60 3.98 10.87
CA ASP A 95 -45.56 4.97 10.60
C ASP A 95 -44.52 5.03 11.75
N MET A 96 -44.95 4.95 13.02
CA MET A 96 -43.98 4.94 14.17
C MET A 96 -43.07 3.71 14.18
N ILE A 97 -43.61 2.55 13.80
CA ILE A 97 -42.81 1.32 13.69
C ILE A 97 -41.84 1.46 12.54
N ARG A 98 -42.31 1.99 11.40
CA ARG A 98 -41.51 2.21 10.20
C ARG A 98 -40.35 3.17 10.48
N ASP A 99 -40.60 4.29 11.15
CA ASP A 99 -39.58 5.28 11.51
C ASP A 99 -38.53 4.68 12.48
N ARG A 100 -38.99 3.87 13.44
CA ARG A 100 -38.10 3.22 14.40
C ARG A 100 -37.20 2.18 13.73
N VAL A 101 -37.74 1.40 12.79
CA VAL A 101 -36.99 0.43 12.00
C VAL A 101 -35.96 1.16 11.11
N ALA A 102 -36.36 2.27 10.49
CA ALA A 102 -35.45 3.08 9.69
C ALA A 102 -34.27 3.62 10.53
N GLN A 103 -34.54 4.14 11.72
CA GLN A 103 -33.50 4.60 12.64
C GLN A 103 -32.56 3.46 13.09
N LEU A 104 -33.09 2.27 13.39
CA LEU A 104 -32.29 1.12 13.78
C LEU A 104 -31.40 0.62 12.62
N MET A 105 -31.95 0.59 11.40
CA MET A 105 -31.20 0.21 10.21
C MET A 105 -30.11 1.23 9.86
N GLU A 106 -30.39 2.53 10.00
CA GLU A 106 -29.38 3.57 9.81
C GLU A 106 -28.27 3.48 10.85
N GLY A 107 -28.60 3.29 12.13
CA GLY A 107 -27.61 3.04 13.17
C GLY A 107 -26.78 1.78 12.92
N ALA A 108 -27.39 0.72 12.40
CA ALA A 108 -26.71 -0.51 12.03
C ALA A 108 -25.73 -0.28 10.85
N ARG A 109 -26.13 0.49 9.84
CA ARG A 109 -25.27 0.88 8.71
C ARG A 109 -24.10 1.72 9.16
N GLU A 110 -24.32 2.70 10.03
CA GLU A 110 -23.22 3.50 10.60
C GLU A 110 -22.23 2.64 11.41
N ALA A 111 -22.73 1.70 12.22
CA ALA A 111 -21.90 0.77 12.95
C ALA A 111 -21.09 -0.15 12.02
N ALA A 112 -21.72 -0.64 10.93
CA ALA A 112 -21.05 -1.42 9.90
C ALA A 112 -19.96 -0.60 9.19
N LYS A 113 -20.23 0.65 8.83
CA LYS A 113 -19.22 1.57 8.26
C LYS A 113 -18.04 1.80 9.19
N LYS A 114 -18.31 2.06 10.48
CA LYS A 114 -17.23 2.21 11.48
C LYS A 114 -16.39 0.94 11.62
N LYS A 115 -17.03 -0.24 11.61
CA LYS A 115 -16.34 -1.53 11.65
C LYS A 115 -15.49 -1.76 10.39
N ALA A 116 -16.05 -1.48 9.21
CA ALA A 116 -15.34 -1.60 7.94
C ALA A 116 -14.11 -0.66 7.88
N ASN A 117 -14.25 0.60 8.32
CA ASN A 117 -13.14 1.55 8.41
C ASN A 117 -12.05 1.05 9.35
N LYS A 118 -12.42 0.51 10.52
CA LYS A 118 -11.46 -0.03 11.47
C LYS A 118 -10.73 -1.26 10.90
N GLN A 119 -11.44 -2.13 10.19
CA GLN A 119 -10.84 -3.29 9.54
C GLN A 119 -9.90 -2.88 8.40
N ALA A 120 -10.27 -1.87 7.60
CA ALA A 120 -9.39 -1.30 6.57
C ALA A 120 -8.10 -0.76 7.19
N GLN A 121 -8.20 -0.04 8.31
CA GLN A 121 -7.03 0.51 9.01
C GLN A 121 -6.11 -0.60 9.57
N ILE A 122 -6.67 -1.64 10.16
CA ILE A 122 -5.89 -2.81 10.62
C ILE A 122 -5.21 -3.52 9.44
N ALA A 123 -5.89 -3.63 8.30
CA ALA A 123 -5.32 -4.23 7.10
C ALA A 123 -4.19 -3.36 6.51
N GLU A 124 -4.37 -2.02 6.50
CA GLU A 124 -3.31 -1.08 6.11
C GLU A 124 -2.06 -1.25 6.98
N ASP A 125 -2.22 -1.28 8.30
CA ASP A 125 -1.11 -1.43 9.23
C ASP A 125 -0.38 -2.77 9.02
N LYS A 126 -1.13 -3.83 8.75
CA LYS A 126 -0.55 -5.14 8.47
C LYS A 126 0.21 -5.20 7.15
N ILE A 127 -0.33 -4.56 6.11
CA ILE A 127 0.35 -4.46 4.81
C ILE A 127 1.64 -3.65 4.95
N GLU A 128 1.59 -2.53 5.69
CA GLU A 128 2.76 -1.69 5.94
C GLU A 128 3.87 -2.47 6.66
N GLU A 129 3.51 -3.23 7.70
CA GLU A 129 4.44 -4.10 8.41
C GLU A 129 5.10 -5.13 7.46
N LEU A 130 4.32 -5.74 6.56
CA LEU A 130 4.82 -6.71 5.59
C LEU A 130 5.73 -6.06 4.53
N LEU A 131 5.41 -4.84 4.08
CA LEU A 131 6.23 -4.09 3.14
C LEU A 131 7.58 -3.71 3.76
N ASP A 132 7.58 -3.28 5.01
CA ASP A 132 8.81 -2.92 5.74
C ASP A 132 9.67 -4.16 5.98
N GLN A 133 9.11 -5.23 6.55
CA GLN A 133 9.82 -6.49 6.80
C GLN A 133 10.30 -7.15 5.50
N GLY A 134 9.54 -7.03 4.42
CA GLY A 134 9.89 -7.55 3.10
C GLY A 134 10.98 -6.73 2.39
N GLY A 135 11.38 -5.58 2.92
CA GLY A 135 12.39 -4.70 2.32
C GLY A 135 11.92 -4.00 1.04
N PHE A 136 10.60 -3.84 0.89
CA PHE A 136 10.01 -3.16 -0.27
C PHE A 136 10.53 -1.74 -0.43
N TYR A 137 10.61 -0.96 0.64
CA TYR A 137 11.07 0.43 0.59
C TYR A 137 12.53 0.55 0.16
N LYS A 138 13.36 -0.42 0.51
CA LYS A 138 14.74 -0.49 0.03
C LYS A 138 14.79 -0.75 -1.48
N ALA A 139 14.03 -1.73 -1.95
CA ALA A 139 13.93 -2.04 -3.38
C ALA A 139 13.35 -0.87 -4.18
N LEU A 140 12.33 -0.17 -3.62
CA LEU A 140 11.76 1.04 -4.22
C LEU A 140 12.79 2.16 -4.29
N ALA A 141 13.60 2.37 -3.25
CA ALA A 141 14.66 3.39 -3.25
C ALA A 141 15.70 3.13 -4.35
N GLU A 142 16.10 1.89 -4.57
CA GLU A 142 17.01 1.48 -5.65
C GLU A 142 16.35 1.70 -7.03
N PHE A 143 15.09 1.30 -7.18
CA PHE A 143 14.31 1.50 -8.39
C PHE A 143 14.20 2.98 -8.79
N LEU A 144 13.96 3.87 -7.82
CA LEU A 144 13.87 5.32 -8.07
C LEU A 144 15.20 5.95 -8.49
N VAL A 145 16.32 5.29 -8.23
CA VAL A 145 17.64 5.70 -8.75
C VAL A 145 17.80 5.25 -10.20
N ASP A 146 17.27 4.09 -10.55
CA ASP A 146 17.44 3.50 -11.89
C ASP A 146 16.56 4.18 -12.96
N ILE A 147 15.36 4.66 -12.58
CA ILE A 147 14.41 5.32 -13.51
C ILE A 147 15.03 6.46 -14.32
N PRO A 148 15.75 7.44 -13.73
CA PRO A 148 16.34 8.52 -14.50
C PRO A 148 17.56 8.14 -15.29
N ILE A 149 18.20 7.00 -14.98
CA ILE A 149 19.45 6.55 -15.62
C ILE A 149 19.14 5.67 -16.83
N PHE A 150 18.18 4.76 -16.68
CA PHE A 150 17.88 3.74 -17.68
C PHE A 150 16.54 3.99 -18.36
N PRO A 151 16.33 3.53 -19.59
CA PRO A 151 15.05 3.67 -20.31
C PRO A 151 13.92 2.84 -19.69
N PHE A 152 14.23 1.93 -18.78
CA PHE A 152 13.29 1.16 -17.98
C PHE A 152 13.95 0.73 -16.67
N ALA A 153 13.13 0.55 -15.64
CA ALA A 153 13.53 -0.03 -14.38
C ALA A 153 12.49 -1.09 -13.96
N CYS A 154 12.90 -2.09 -13.18
CA CYS A 154 12.04 -3.19 -12.77
C CYS A 154 12.25 -3.50 -11.28
N ILE A 155 11.13 -3.70 -10.57
CA ILE A 155 11.14 -4.32 -9.24
C ILE A 155 10.61 -5.74 -9.39
N LYS A 156 11.31 -6.72 -8.81
CA LYS A 156 10.86 -8.10 -8.74
C LYS A 156 10.36 -8.41 -7.34
N GLY A 157 9.11 -8.85 -7.23
CA GLY A 157 8.53 -9.26 -5.95
C GLY A 157 7.03 -9.52 -6.03
N PRO A 158 6.42 -9.98 -4.94
CA PRO A 158 7.07 -10.53 -3.74
C PRO A 158 7.77 -11.86 -4.00
N VAL A 159 8.93 -12.06 -3.38
CA VAL A 159 9.67 -13.33 -3.45
C VAL A 159 9.74 -13.89 -2.04
N VAL A 160 9.15 -15.05 -1.83
CA VAL A 160 9.26 -15.76 -0.55
C VAL A 160 10.72 -16.20 -0.36
N LYS A 161 11.33 -15.72 0.70
CA LYS A 161 12.70 -16.06 1.05
C LYS A 161 12.71 -16.68 2.44
N ILE A 162 13.17 -17.91 2.53
CA ILE A 162 13.37 -18.58 3.83
C ILE A 162 14.61 -17.97 4.47
N VAL A 163 14.43 -17.32 5.60
CA VAL A 163 15.53 -16.72 6.37
C VAL A 163 15.78 -17.58 7.62
N PRO A 164 16.98 -18.12 7.81
CA PRO A 164 17.31 -18.80 9.05
C PRO A 164 17.38 -17.76 10.19
N THR A 165 16.48 -17.88 11.15
CA THR A 165 16.48 -17.07 12.38
C THR A 165 17.02 -17.89 13.54
N VAL A 166 17.91 -17.31 14.32
CA VAL A 166 18.39 -17.94 15.56
C VAL A 166 17.45 -17.56 16.69
N SER A 167 16.75 -18.54 17.24
CA SER A 167 15.96 -18.38 18.46
C SER A 167 16.68 -18.98 19.66
N TRP A 168 16.65 -18.27 20.79
CA TRP A 168 17.24 -18.74 22.05
C TRP A 168 16.13 -19.36 22.91
N THR A 169 16.15 -20.67 23.05
CA THR A 169 15.20 -21.38 23.93
C THR A 169 15.99 -22.10 25.02
N ASN A 170 15.69 -21.77 26.27
CA ASN A 170 16.35 -22.39 27.46
C ASN A 170 17.89 -22.31 27.44
N GLY A 171 18.46 -21.20 26.94
CA GLY A 171 19.92 -21.00 26.90
C GLY A 171 20.64 -21.74 25.76
N ALA A 172 19.94 -22.45 24.91
CA ALA A 172 20.48 -23.07 23.70
C ALA A 172 19.99 -22.33 22.44
N ALA A 173 20.91 -22.12 21.48
CA ALA A 173 20.57 -21.53 20.20
C ALA A 173 19.93 -22.58 19.29
N ALA A 174 18.71 -22.34 18.84
CA ALA A 174 18.04 -23.13 17.83
C ALA A 174 17.88 -22.31 16.53
N VAL A 175 18.20 -22.89 15.38
CA VAL A 175 18.01 -22.25 14.08
C VAL A 175 16.62 -22.64 13.55
N GLU A 176 15.70 -21.69 13.52
CA GLU A 176 14.39 -21.85 12.89
C GLU A 176 14.41 -21.24 11.49
N GLN A 177 13.85 -21.98 10.52
CA GLN A 177 13.60 -21.43 9.19
C GLN A 177 12.17 -20.87 9.17
N LYS A 178 12.06 -19.53 9.09
CA LYS A 178 10.77 -18.84 8.88
C LYS A 178 10.64 -18.41 7.43
N PRO A 179 9.44 -18.60 6.82
CA PRO A 179 9.15 -18.10 5.49
C PRO A 179 9.04 -16.58 5.45
#